data_2ef5d6fc88f5ca2c0d366c0de5986a30
#
_entry.id   2ef5d6fc88f5ca2c0d366c0de5986a30
#
_cell.length_a   1.000
_cell.length_b   1.000
_cell.length_c   1.000
_cell.angle_alpha   90.00
_cell.angle_beta   90.00
_cell.angle_gamma   90.00
#
_symmetry.space_group_name_H-M   'P 1'
#
loop_
_entity.id
_entity.type
_entity.pdbx_description
1 polymer ?
#
loop_
_entity_poly.entity_id
_entity_poly.type
_entity_poly.pdbx_seq_one_letter_code
_entity_poly.pdbx_strand_id
1 'polypeptide(L)'
;MKAIDERPVGIADNPRPGRFKKHHMEDFAGRSYTTICAILLIVIILSIVYFVASKGLATFFRDGVSFSEFLFGSKWDPDGNHGEPQFGVMPFIFGSFATSILAAVIASPLSICASLFMTEIVPGWGKKLLQPVIELLAGIPSVVYGFVGLTVIVPALRDMFPGQGIGIAAGSIVLSVMILPTITSIGTDALSSLPRGLKESSY
;
A
#
# COMPACT_ATOMS: atom_id res chain seq x y z
N MET A 1 -20.06 45.56 -57.18
CA MET A 1 -19.38 44.50 -57.94
C MET A 1 -18.10 44.16 -57.20
N LYS A 2 -18.16 43.15 -56.30
CA LYS A 2 -17.05 42.78 -55.36
C LYS A 2 -16.48 41.45 -55.87
N ALA A 3 -15.25 41.45 -56.28
CA ALA A 3 -14.54 40.28 -56.80
C ALA A 3 -14.36 39.26 -55.66
N ILE A 4 -14.76 38.03 -55.89
CA ILE A 4 -14.56 36.88 -55.02
C ILE A 4 -13.11 36.40 -55.24
N ASP A 5 -12.28 36.55 -54.22
CA ASP A 5 -10.90 36.01 -54.14
C ASP A 5 -10.97 34.50 -53.91
N GLU A 6 -10.85 33.71 -54.97
CA GLU A 6 -10.72 32.25 -54.92
C GLU A 6 -9.28 31.89 -54.57
N ARG A 7 -9.03 31.65 -53.27
CA ARG A 7 -7.78 31.00 -52.88
C ARG A 7 -7.86 29.50 -53.18
N PRO A 8 -6.85 28.92 -53.81
CA PRO A 8 -6.86 27.49 -54.12
C PRO A 8 -6.77 26.71 -52.80
N VAL A 9 -7.70 25.74 -52.66
CA VAL A 9 -7.73 24.75 -51.59
C VAL A 9 -6.39 24.01 -51.56
N GLY A 10 -5.68 24.15 -50.45
CA GLY A 10 -4.36 23.55 -50.23
C GLY A 10 -4.40 22.05 -50.47
N ILE A 11 -3.43 21.61 -51.24
CA ILE A 11 -3.13 20.21 -51.58
C ILE A 11 -3.01 19.41 -50.28
N ALA A 12 -3.88 18.42 -50.13
CA ALA A 12 -3.86 17.48 -49.03
C ALA A 12 -2.43 16.90 -48.92
N ASP A 13 -1.83 17.08 -47.74
CA ASP A 13 -0.54 16.52 -47.36
C ASP A 13 -0.64 14.99 -47.41
N ASN A 14 -0.10 14.41 -48.47
CA ASN A 14 -0.17 12.98 -48.74
C ASN A 14 0.81 12.28 -47.73
N PRO A 15 0.32 11.53 -46.73
CA PRO A 15 1.17 10.96 -45.71
C PRO A 15 2.14 9.98 -46.35
N ARG A 16 3.46 10.22 -46.19
CA ARG A 16 4.54 9.40 -46.75
C ARG A 16 4.40 7.94 -46.27
N PRO A 17 4.29 6.97 -47.18
CA PRO A 17 3.94 5.56 -46.85
C PRO A 17 4.94 4.82 -45.97
N GLY A 18 6.11 5.35 -45.70
CA GLY A 18 7.14 4.73 -44.85
C GLY A 18 6.93 4.94 -43.35
N ARG A 19 6.14 5.92 -42.93
CA ARG A 19 5.99 6.26 -41.50
C ARG A 19 5.02 5.33 -40.78
N PHE A 20 4.01 4.80 -41.48
CA PHE A 20 3.01 3.87 -40.92
C PHE A 20 3.59 2.49 -40.61
N LYS A 21 4.52 1.98 -41.42
CA LYS A 21 5.13 0.65 -41.18
C LYS A 21 6.08 0.65 -39.95
N LYS A 22 6.75 1.75 -39.69
CA LYS A 22 7.68 1.85 -38.57
C LYS A 22 6.95 1.90 -37.23
N HIS A 23 5.84 2.64 -37.14
CA HIS A 23 4.99 2.67 -35.95
C HIS A 23 4.40 1.29 -35.64
N HIS A 24 3.96 0.54 -36.63
CA HIS A 24 3.35 -0.77 -36.42
C HIS A 24 4.36 -1.82 -35.91
N MET A 25 5.63 -1.73 -36.28
CA MET A 25 6.70 -2.61 -35.76
C MET A 25 7.10 -2.23 -34.34
N GLU A 26 7.17 -0.95 -34.01
CA GLU A 26 7.47 -0.44 -32.68
C GLU A 26 6.33 -0.78 -31.70
N ASP A 27 5.07 -0.65 -32.13
CA ASP A 27 3.88 -1.04 -31.36
C ASP A 27 3.82 -2.56 -31.13
N PHE A 28 4.19 -3.37 -32.12
CA PHE A 28 4.21 -4.82 -31.98
C PHE A 28 5.33 -5.27 -31.02
N ALA A 29 6.52 -4.71 -31.14
CA ALA A 29 7.64 -4.99 -30.24
C ALA A 29 7.33 -4.56 -28.79
N GLY A 30 6.71 -3.38 -28.61
CA GLY A 30 6.27 -2.88 -27.30
C GLY A 30 5.23 -3.80 -26.66
N ARG A 31 4.21 -4.20 -27.42
CA ARG A 31 3.18 -5.14 -26.95
C ARG A 31 3.76 -6.50 -26.59
N SER A 32 4.65 -7.05 -27.42
CA SER A 32 5.30 -8.33 -27.14
C SER A 32 6.14 -8.27 -25.87
N TYR A 33 6.92 -7.22 -25.69
CA TYR A 33 7.72 -7.02 -24.48
C TYR A 33 6.83 -6.92 -23.22
N THR A 34 5.78 -6.10 -23.26
CA THR A 34 4.83 -5.96 -22.16
C THR A 34 4.13 -7.29 -21.84
N THR A 35 3.73 -8.04 -22.88
CA THR A 35 3.09 -9.35 -22.68
C THR A 35 4.05 -10.35 -22.04
N ILE A 36 5.31 -10.40 -22.48
CA ILE A 36 6.33 -11.29 -21.89
C ILE A 36 6.57 -10.92 -20.42
N CYS A 37 6.71 -9.63 -20.10
CA CYS A 37 6.86 -9.18 -18.73
C CYS A 37 5.65 -9.54 -17.86
N ALA A 38 4.43 -9.39 -18.38
CA ALA A 38 3.21 -9.76 -17.68
C ALA A 38 3.13 -11.28 -17.42
N ILE A 39 3.44 -12.11 -18.42
CA ILE A 39 3.48 -13.56 -18.26
C ILE A 39 4.53 -13.97 -17.23
N LEU A 40 5.73 -13.40 -17.30
CA LEU A 40 6.80 -13.68 -16.35
C LEU A 40 6.38 -13.32 -14.92
N LEU A 41 5.72 -12.20 -14.72
CA LEU A 41 5.19 -11.76 -13.42
C LEU A 41 4.15 -12.77 -12.89
N ILE A 42 3.22 -13.20 -13.75
CA ILE A 42 2.20 -14.21 -13.38
C ILE A 42 2.88 -15.54 -13.00
N VAL A 43 3.86 -15.99 -13.76
CA VAL A 43 4.60 -17.24 -13.48
C VAL A 43 5.33 -17.15 -12.13
N ILE A 44 5.98 -16.03 -11.84
CA ILE A 44 6.65 -15.81 -10.53
C ILE A 44 5.62 -15.86 -9.39
N ILE A 45 4.50 -15.14 -9.50
CA ILE A 45 3.46 -15.14 -8.48
C ILE A 45 2.90 -16.56 -8.26
N LEU A 46 2.53 -17.25 -9.33
CA LEU A 46 2.03 -18.62 -9.24
C LEU A 46 3.06 -19.59 -8.65
N SER A 47 4.35 -19.43 -8.98
CA SER A 47 5.43 -20.22 -8.40
C SER A 47 5.55 -20.02 -6.88
N ILE A 48 5.45 -18.78 -6.42
CA ILE A 48 5.48 -18.47 -4.98
C ILE A 48 4.25 -19.08 -4.28
N VAL A 49 3.06 -18.88 -4.84
CA VAL A 49 1.81 -19.47 -4.29
C VAL A 49 1.90 -20.98 -4.23
N TYR A 50 2.35 -21.62 -5.32
CA TYR A 50 2.53 -23.07 -5.37
C TYR A 50 3.53 -23.57 -4.32
N PHE A 51 4.68 -22.90 -4.18
CA PHE A 51 5.71 -23.26 -3.22
C PHE A 51 5.18 -23.13 -1.77
N VAL A 52 4.56 -22.01 -1.43
CA VAL A 52 4.01 -21.77 -0.08
C VAL A 52 2.88 -22.75 0.21
N ALA A 53 1.95 -22.93 -0.73
CA ALA A 53 0.85 -23.87 -0.56
C ALA A 53 1.33 -25.31 -0.40
N SER A 54 2.28 -25.78 -1.22
CA SER A 54 2.81 -27.14 -1.14
C SER A 54 3.50 -27.42 0.19
N LYS A 55 4.25 -26.45 0.73
CA LYS A 55 4.90 -26.57 2.04
C LYS A 55 3.88 -26.50 3.18
N GLY A 56 2.93 -25.57 3.09
CA GLY A 56 1.88 -25.43 4.09
C GLY A 56 0.98 -26.68 4.17
N LEU A 57 0.57 -27.23 3.01
CA LEU A 57 -0.22 -28.49 3.00
C LEU A 57 0.55 -29.69 3.53
N ALA A 58 1.88 -29.74 3.29
CA ALA A 58 2.70 -30.84 3.79
C ALA A 58 2.62 -30.97 5.32
N THR A 59 2.50 -29.88 6.05
CA THR A 59 2.36 -29.88 7.52
C THR A 59 1.10 -30.63 7.97
N PHE A 60 -0.02 -30.51 7.23
CA PHE A 60 -1.25 -31.20 7.57
C PHE A 60 -1.24 -32.68 7.14
N PHE A 61 -0.74 -32.96 5.94
CA PHE A 61 -0.81 -34.31 5.38
C PHE A 61 0.37 -35.22 5.77
N ARG A 62 1.53 -34.63 6.03
CA ARG A 62 2.75 -35.38 6.33
C ARG A 62 3.07 -35.41 7.83
N ASP A 63 2.89 -34.27 8.51
CA ASP A 63 3.21 -34.15 9.94
C ASP A 63 1.97 -34.40 10.81
N GLY A 64 0.79 -34.63 10.22
CA GLY A 64 -0.43 -35.05 10.92
C GLY A 64 -1.04 -33.99 11.83
N VAL A 65 -0.69 -32.72 11.68
CA VAL A 65 -1.20 -31.63 12.50
C VAL A 65 -2.68 -31.43 12.24
N SER A 66 -3.50 -31.47 13.32
CA SER A 66 -4.93 -31.22 13.21
C SER A 66 -5.21 -29.77 12.82
N PHE A 67 -6.11 -29.54 11.84
CA PHE A 67 -6.49 -28.20 11.40
C PHE A 67 -7.05 -27.32 12.53
N SER A 68 -7.81 -27.95 13.46
CA SER A 68 -8.33 -27.25 14.63
C SER A 68 -7.23 -26.85 15.63
N GLU A 69 -6.24 -27.70 15.84
CA GLU A 69 -5.10 -27.41 16.69
C GLU A 69 -4.24 -26.31 16.08
N PHE A 70 -4.01 -26.34 14.77
CA PHE A 70 -3.32 -25.30 14.04
C PHE A 70 -3.99 -23.93 14.21
N LEU A 71 -5.32 -23.83 14.00
CA LEU A 71 -6.02 -22.53 14.07
C LEU A 71 -6.20 -22.02 15.50
N PHE A 72 -6.54 -22.88 16.43
CA PHE A 72 -6.91 -22.52 17.81
C PHE A 72 -5.83 -22.80 18.84
N GLY A 73 -4.75 -23.47 18.46
CA GLY A 73 -3.61 -23.69 19.33
C GLY A 73 -2.97 -22.36 19.78
N SER A 74 -2.67 -22.26 21.07
CA SER A 74 -2.10 -21.04 21.67
C SER A 74 -0.58 -21.06 21.78
N LYS A 75 0.07 -22.15 21.40
CA LYS A 75 1.52 -22.30 21.49
C LYS A 75 2.12 -22.58 20.12
N TRP A 76 3.22 -21.88 19.83
CA TRP A 76 4.04 -22.07 18.67
C TRP A 76 5.41 -22.57 19.11
N ASP A 77 5.64 -23.87 19.02
CA ASP A 77 6.92 -24.54 19.33
C ASP A 77 7.17 -25.67 18.31
N PRO A 78 7.54 -25.33 17.08
CA PRO A 78 7.77 -26.31 16.02
C PRO A 78 8.98 -27.22 16.27
N ASP A 79 9.93 -26.76 17.10
CA ASP A 79 11.15 -27.51 17.41
C ASP A 79 10.98 -28.48 18.59
N GLY A 80 9.82 -28.45 19.28
CA GLY A 80 9.56 -29.33 20.42
C GLY A 80 10.46 -29.09 21.61
N ASN A 81 11.03 -27.88 21.79
CA ASN A 81 11.93 -27.58 22.89
C ASN A 81 11.29 -27.72 24.28
N HIS A 82 9.97 -27.67 24.34
CA HIS A 82 9.20 -27.80 25.57
C HIS A 82 8.29 -29.04 25.60
N GLY A 83 8.56 -30.06 24.76
CA GLY A 83 7.78 -31.28 24.65
C GLY A 83 7.52 -31.69 23.21
N GLU A 84 6.29 -32.13 22.90
CA GLU A 84 5.91 -32.43 21.52
C GLU A 84 5.78 -31.13 20.68
N PRO A 85 6.13 -31.14 19.34
CA PRO A 85 5.99 -29.99 18.50
C PRO A 85 4.56 -29.47 18.48
N GLN A 86 4.39 -28.14 18.65
CA GLN A 86 3.08 -27.47 18.68
C GLN A 86 3.04 -26.37 17.61
N PHE A 87 1.95 -26.34 16.82
CA PHE A 87 1.82 -25.47 15.66
C PHE A 87 0.60 -24.53 15.76
N GLY A 88 0.36 -23.94 16.94
CA GLY A 88 -0.79 -23.05 17.14
C GLY A 88 -0.54 -21.64 16.56
N VAL A 89 -1.37 -21.19 15.60
CA VAL A 89 -1.25 -19.86 14.98
C VAL A 89 -2.12 -18.78 15.63
N MET A 90 -2.93 -19.13 16.62
CA MET A 90 -3.84 -18.19 17.30
C MET A 90 -3.15 -16.92 17.82
N PRO A 91 -1.94 -16.98 18.43
CA PRO A 91 -1.24 -15.78 18.89
C PRO A 91 -0.87 -14.83 17.76
N PHE A 92 -0.53 -15.35 16.56
CA PHE A 92 -0.21 -14.53 15.40
C PHE A 92 -1.46 -13.85 14.82
N ILE A 93 -2.58 -14.59 14.75
CA ILE A 93 -3.86 -14.03 14.32
C ILE A 93 -4.29 -12.92 15.26
N PHE A 94 -4.33 -13.20 16.56
CA PHE A 94 -4.69 -12.19 17.57
C PHE A 94 -3.75 -10.99 17.54
N GLY A 95 -2.44 -11.21 17.47
CA GLY A 95 -1.43 -10.16 17.40
C GLY A 95 -1.62 -9.26 16.18
N SER A 96 -1.89 -9.84 15.01
CA SER A 96 -2.13 -9.08 13.77
C SER A 96 -3.39 -8.21 13.86
N PHE A 97 -4.50 -8.79 14.34
CA PHE A 97 -5.74 -8.04 14.52
C PHE A 97 -5.59 -6.92 15.56
N ALA A 98 -5.02 -7.24 16.73
CA ALA A 98 -4.82 -6.27 17.79
C ALA A 98 -3.92 -5.10 17.34
N THR A 99 -2.81 -5.40 16.68
CA THR A 99 -1.89 -4.38 16.15
C THR A 99 -2.57 -3.52 15.10
N SER A 100 -3.30 -4.11 14.16
CA SER A 100 -3.97 -3.38 13.08
C SER A 100 -5.11 -2.49 13.60
N ILE A 101 -5.94 -3.00 14.49
CA ILE A 101 -7.04 -2.24 15.09
C ILE A 101 -6.50 -1.07 15.90
N LEU A 102 -5.50 -1.32 16.75
CA LEU A 102 -4.91 -0.28 17.58
C LEU A 102 -4.21 0.79 16.74
N ALA A 103 -3.51 0.39 15.68
CA ALA A 103 -2.92 1.33 14.72
C ALA A 103 -3.99 2.19 14.02
N ALA A 104 -5.09 1.59 13.59
CA ALA A 104 -6.20 2.29 12.97
C ALA A 104 -6.87 3.29 13.93
N VAL A 105 -7.08 2.89 15.19
CA VAL A 105 -7.66 3.76 16.24
C VAL A 105 -6.76 4.96 16.51
N ILE A 106 -5.44 4.79 16.48
CA ILE A 106 -4.49 5.91 16.68
C ILE A 106 -4.42 6.78 15.43
N ALA A 107 -4.26 6.18 14.24
CA ALA A 107 -4.00 6.91 13.02
C ALA A 107 -5.24 7.63 12.47
N SER A 108 -6.44 7.03 12.55
CA SER A 108 -7.64 7.60 11.94
C SER A 108 -7.99 9.00 12.44
N PRO A 109 -8.09 9.27 13.75
CA PRO A 109 -8.43 10.62 14.22
C PRO A 109 -7.35 11.64 13.84
N LEU A 110 -6.07 11.27 13.92
CA LEU A 110 -4.96 12.14 13.54
C LEU A 110 -4.99 12.48 12.06
N SER A 111 -5.23 11.47 11.21
CA SER A 111 -5.29 11.66 9.75
C SER A 111 -6.51 12.48 9.33
N ILE A 112 -7.67 12.29 9.98
CA ILE A 112 -8.87 13.09 9.72
C ILE A 112 -8.62 14.55 10.12
N CYS A 113 -8.06 14.80 11.30
CA CYS A 113 -7.68 16.15 11.72
C CYS A 113 -6.68 16.79 10.75
N ALA A 114 -5.67 16.04 10.30
CA ALA A 114 -4.68 16.52 9.34
C ALA A 114 -5.31 16.85 7.98
N SER A 115 -6.21 16.01 7.47
CA SER A 115 -6.90 16.24 6.19
C SER A 115 -7.86 17.46 6.26
N LEU A 116 -8.60 17.63 7.36
CA LEU A 116 -9.42 18.81 7.60
C LEU A 116 -8.57 20.07 7.70
N PHE A 117 -7.47 20.01 8.44
CA PHE A 117 -6.52 21.12 8.54
C PHE A 117 -6.01 21.54 7.17
N MET A 118 -5.61 20.58 6.33
CA MET A 118 -5.12 20.85 4.98
C MET A 118 -6.18 21.41 4.02
N THR A 119 -7.44 21.01 4.18
CA THR A 119 -8.51 21.44 3.26
C THR A 119 -9.15 22.77 3.65
N GLU A 120 -9.32 23.04 4.95
CA GLU A 120 -10.10 24.17 5.44
C GLU A 120 -9.23 25.29 6.02
N ILE A 121 -8.07 24.99 6.60
CA ILE A 121 -7.27 25.96 7.35
C ILE A 121 -6.05 26.45 6.56
N VAL A 122 -5.37 25.57 5.88
CA VAL A 122 -4.11 25.90 5.19
C VAL A 122 -4.36 26.74 3.95
N PRO A 123 -3.73 27.93 3.83
CA PRO A 123 -3.82 28.76 2.62
C PRO A 123 -3.25 28.04 1.41
N GLY A 124 -3.70 28.41 0.20
CA GLY A 124 -3.39 27.68 -1.04
C GLY A 124 -1.89 27.47 -1.33
N TRP A 125 -1.01 28.37 -0.87
CA TRP A 125 0.44 28.20 -0.98
C TRP A 125 0.98 27.14 -0.02
N GLY A 126 0.43 27.07 1.19
CA GLY A 126 0.80 26.03 2.16
C GLY A 126 0.37 24.64 1.72
N LYS A 127 -0.80 24.51 1.09
CA LYS A 127 -1.28 23.25 0.52
C LYS A 127 -0.31 22.73 -0.56
N LYS A 128 0.19 23.62 -1.44
CA LYS A 128 1.17 23.28 -2.47
C LYS A 128 2.51 22.78 -1.91
N LEU A 129 2.85 23.15 -0.67
CA LEU A 129 4.07 22.69 0.00
C LEU A 129 3.84 21.39 0.79
N LEU A 130 2.73 21.30 1.53
CA LEU A 130 2.44 20.17 2.41
C LEU A 130 2.02 18.90 1.66
N GLN A 131 1.27 19.05 0.56
CA GLN A 131 0.80 17.90 -0.21
C GLN A 131 1.95 17.04 -0.76
N PRO A 132 2.99 17.58 -1.44
CA PRO A 132 4.15 16.79 -1.86
C PRO A 132 4.89 16.13 -0.68
N VAL A 133 4.94 16.78 0.49
CA VAL A 133 5.58 16.19 1.68
C VAL A 133 4.82 14.95 2.14
N ILE A 134 3.49 15.00 2.20
CA ILE A 134 2.66 13.85 2.56
C ILE A 134 2.80 12.73 1.53
N GLU A 135 2.81 13.06 0.24
CA GLU A 135 3.02 12.10 -0.85
C GLU A 135 4.40 11.43 -0.78
N LEU A 136 5.44 12.19 -0.46
CA LEU A 136 6.79 11.65 -0.23
C LEU A 136 6.82 10.71 0.98
N LEU A 137 6.20 11.09 2.08
CA LEU A 137 6.08 10.22 3.26
C LEU A 137 5.33 8.93 2.93
N ALA A 138 4.22 9.01 2.20
CA ALA A 138 3.48 7.83 1.75
C ALA A 138 4.29 6.93 0.81
N GLY A 139 5.26 7.49 0.08
CA GLY A 139 6.16 6.77 -0.83
C GLY A 139 7.33 6.06 -0.14
N ILE A 140 7.57 6.29 1.15
CA ILE A 140 8.67 5.62 1.87
C ILE A 140 8.37 4.12 1.98
N PRO A 141 9.32 3.22 1.59
CA PRO A 141 9.15 1.79 1.73
C PRO A 141 8.87 1.37 3.19
N SER A 142 7.92 0.48 3.41
CA SER A 142 7.52 -0.01 4.75
C SER A 142 8.68 -0.58 5.57
N VAL A 143 9.69 -1.14 4.91
CA VAL A 143 10.91 -1.65 5.56
C VAL A 143 11.65 -0.54 6.32
N VAL A 144 11.66 0.69 5.80
CA VAL A 144 12.30 1.84 6.47
C VAL A 144 11.55 2.18 7.75
N TYR A 145 10.22 2.22 7.71
CA TYR A 145 9.41 2.41 8.92
C TYR A 145 9.64 1.31 9.95
N GLY A 146 9.71 0.05 9.51
CA GLY A 146 10.02 -1.08 10.40
C GLY A 146 11.42 -0.97 11.03
N PHE A 147 12.42 -0.55 10.26
CA PHE A 147 13.77 -0.33 10.77
C PHE A 147 13.82 0.80 11.81
N VAL A 148 13.18 1.94 11.53
CA VAL A 148 13.05 3.05 12.50
C VAL A 148 12.28 2.59 13.74
N GLY A 149 11.25 1.78 13.57
CA GLY A 149 10.53 1.17 14.68
C GLY A 149 11.42 0.37 15.61
N LEU A 150 12.27 -0.49 15.05
CA LEU A 150 13.20 -1.31 15.82
C LEU A 150 14.32 -0.49 16.49
N THR A 151 14.82 0.54 15.82
CA THR A 151 15.98 1.31 16.30
C THR A 151 15.63 2.48 17.21
N VAL A 152 14.40 3.03 17.11
CA VAL A 152 13.97 4.21 17.85
C VAL A 152 12.80 3.88 18.79
N ILE A 153 11.69 3.33 18.25
CA ILE A 153 10.45 3.14 19.01
C ILE A 153 10.60 2.03 20.06
N VAL A 154 11.19 0.89 19.68
CA VAL A 154 11.39 -0.23 20.61
C VAL A 154 12.29 0.15 21.78
N PRO A 155 13.47 0.78 21.61
CA PRO A 155 14.27 1.27 22.73
C PRO A 155 13.52 2.27 23.61
N ALA A 156 12.83 3.25 23.00
CA ALA A 156 12.06 4.22 23.77
C ALA A 156 10.96 3.59 24.63
N LEU A 157 10.25 2.58 24.09
CA LEU A 157 9.24 1.84 24.87
C LEU A 157 9.88 0.98 25.98
N ARG A 158 11.05 0.43 25.73
CA ARG A 158 11.82 -0.34 26.74
C ARG A 158 12.24 0.53 27.93
N ASP A 159 12.60 1.77 27.67
CA ASP A 159 12.99 2.72 28.71
C ASP A 159 11.78 3.22 29.53
N MET A 160 10.59 3.24 28.91
CA MET A 160 9.36 3.73 29.56
C MET A 160 8.60 2.63 30.30
N PHE A 161 8.67 1.38 29.83
CA PHE A 161 7.89 0.27 30.38
C PHE A 161 8.76 -0.95 30.68
N PRO A 162 8.49 -1.66 31.79
CA PRO A 162 9.20 -2.91 32.06
C PRO A 162 8.88 -3.95 30.99
N GLY A 163 9.91 -4.43 30.27
CA GLY A 163 9.77 -5.42 29.22
C GLY A 163 10.79 -5.28 28.10
N GLN A 164 10.62 -6.07 27.03
CA GLN A 164 11.55 -6.03 25.89
C GLN A 164 11.29 -4.87 24.92
N GLY A 165 10.20 -4.12 25.11
CA GLY A 165 9.79 -3.04 24.20
C GLY A 165 9.22 -3.52 22.85
N ILE A 166 9.38 -4.81 22.53
CA ILE A 166 8.84 -5.45 21.33
C ILE A 166 7.44 -5.98 21.64
N GLY A 167 6.49 -5.77 20.75
CA GLY A 167 5.13 -6.28 20.90
C GLY A 167 4.07 -5.45 20.20
N ILE A 168 2.82 -5.67 20.56
CA ILE A 168 1.65 -5.03 19.94
C ILE A 168 1.75 -3.49 20.00
N ALA A 169 2.20 -2.92 21.12
CA ALA A 169 2.32 -1.48 21.28
C ALA A 169 3.32 -0.87 20.27
N ALA A 170 4.53 -1.44 20.18
CA ALA A 170 5.53 -0.97 19.23
C ALA A 170 5.04 -1.12 17.78
N GLY A 171 4.50 -2.27 17.44
CA GLY A 171 3.94 -2.54 16.12
C GLY A 171 2.82 -1.57 15.75
N SER A 172 1.91 -1.29 16.68
CA SER A 172 0.79 -0.36 16.46
C SER A 172 1.24 1.08 16.25
N ILE A 173 2.24 1.55 16.99
CA ILE A 173 2.79 2.90 16.82
C ILE A 173 3.47 3.01 15.45
N VAL A 174 4.33 2.05 15.08
CA VAL A 174 5.00 2.05 13.78
C VAL A 174 3.99 2.02 12.63
N LEU A 175 3.01 1.13 12.74
CA LEU A 175 1.98 0.97 11.72
C LEU A 175 1.10 2.23 11.63
N SER A 176 0.76 2.88 12.76
CA SER A 176 -0.02 4.12 12.75
C SER A 176 0.71 5.26 12.05
N VAL A 177 2.01 5.41 12.28
CA VAL A 177 2.85 6.41 11.59
C VAL A 177 2.93 6.12 10.09
N MET A 178 3.01 4.85 9.70
CA MET A 178 3.08 4.44 8.30
C MET A 178 1.79 4.72 7.53
N ILE A 179 0.62 4.45 8.13
CA ILE A 179 -0.67 4.63 7.44
C ILE A 179 -1.19 6.07 7.49
N LEU A 180 -0.72 6.89 8.43
CA LEU A 180 -1.15 8.28 8.63
C LEU A 180 -1.04 9.14 7.35
N PRO A 181 0.09 9.19 6.61
CA PRO A 181 0.18 9.99 5.39
C PRO A 181 -0.80 9.52 4.31
N THR A 182 -0.97 8.21 4.17
CA THR A 182 -1.88 7.63 3.17
C THR A 182 -3.34 8.01 3.43
N ILE A 183 -3.81 7.87 4.68
CA ILE A 183 -5.17 8.25 5.06
C ILE A 183 -5.36 9.77 4.92
N THR A 184 -4.35 10.57 5.30
CA THR A 184 -4.40 12.03 5.16
C THR A 184 -4.52 12.45 3.70
N SER A 185 -3.75 11.85 2.80
CA SER A 185 -3.82 12.13 1.36
C SER A 185 -5.21 11.81 0.80
N ILE A 186 -5.71 10.60 1.03
CA ILE A 186 -7.05 10.18 0.58
C ILE A 186 -8.14 11.06 1.18
N GLY A 187 -8.04 11.39 2.47
CA GLY A 187 -8.98 12.28 3.17
C GLY A 187 -8.98 13.69 2.57
N THR A 188 -7.82 14.24 2.26
CA THR A 188 -7.67 15.55 1.63
C THR A 188 -8.31 15.59 0.24
N ASP A 189 -8.09 14.54 -0.56
CA ASP A 189 -8.68 14.41 -1.90
C ASP A 189 -10.21 14.27 -1.82
N ALA A 190 -10.70 13.44 -0.92
CA ALA A 190 -12.13 13.25 -0.68
C ALA A 190 -12.81 14.56 -0.26
N LEU A 191 -12.26 15.28 0.73
CA LEU A 191 -12.78 16.55 1.20
C LEU A 191 -12.70 17.65 0.14
N SER A 192 -11.66 17.65 -0.68
CA SER A 192 -11.48 18.63 -1.76
C SER A 192 -12.49 18.43 -2.89
N SER A 193 -12.98 17.21 -3.11
CA SER A 193 -13.96 16.86 -4.14
C SER A 193 -15.41 17.19 -3.76
N LEU A 194 -15.68 17.52 -2.48
CA LEU A 194 -17.04 17.86 -2.03
C LEU A 194 -17.54 19.17 -2.61
N PRO A 195 -18.80 19.21 -3.15
CA PRO A 195 -19.44 20.44 -3.59
C PRO A 195 -19.56 21.47 -2.47
N ARG A 196 -19.34 22.74 -2.79
CA ARG A 196 -19.39 23.85 -1.80
C ARG A 196 -20.70 23.90 -1.00
N GLY A 197 -21.83 23.59 -1.64
CA GLY A 197 -23.14 23.58 -0.97
C GLY A 197 -23.27 22.58 0.18
N LEU A 198 -22.55 21.44 0.14
CA LEU A 198 -22.53 20.49 1.25
C LEU A 198 -21.63 20.96 2.40
N LYS A 199 -20.58 21.71 2.08
CA LYS A 199 -19.72 22.32 3.11
C LYS A 199 -20.44 23.44 3.86
N GLU A 200 -21.17 24.31 3.14
CA GLU A 200 -21.92 25.43 3.75
C GLU A 200 -23.09 24.97 4.62
N SER A 201 -23.68 23.81 4.34
CA SER A 201 -24.76 23.25 5.18
C SER A 201 -24.28 22.59 6.47
N SER A 202 -22.97 22.42 6.64
CA SER A 202 -22.32 21.83 7.83
C SER A 202 -21.87 22.88 8.85
N TYR A 203 -21.94 24.17 8.51
CA TYR A 203 -21.67 25.32 9.39
C TYR A 203 -22.98 25.97 9.85
#